data_8f2a6ccc6c84dc4ca94dbbf34991c4ec
#
_entry.id   8f2a6ccc6c84dc4ca94dbbf34991c4ec
#
_cell.length_a   1.000
_cell.length_b   1.000
_cell.length_c   1.000
_cell.angle_alpha   90.00
_cell.angle_beta   90.00
_cell.angle_gamma   90.00
#
_symmetry.space_group_name_H-M   'P 1'
#
loop_
_entity.id
_entity.type
_entity.pdbx_description
1 polymer ?
#
loop_
_entity_poly.entity_id
_entity_poly.type
_entity_poly.pdbx_seq_one_letter_code
_entity_poly.pdbx_strand_id
1 'polypeptide(L)'
;MLTYLFDTSAWIAHIFKEPGWEYLNALFDEDGSSIGISVVSLTELQSRLKALGHDGQFEHLYEFYRPLFDRIVLVDENVALRAIALKREAISRLPGFDALIAATASLQEAVLIHRDAHFQSVPTDRLKQKMLPSNN
;
A
#
# COMPACT_ATOMS: atom_id res chain seq x y z
N MET A 1 13.53 7.55 5.49
CA MET A 1 12.57 6.43 5.66
C MET A 1 11.16 6.96 5.68
N LEU A 2 10.19 6.18 5.23
CA LEU A 2 8.78 6.56 5.25
C LEU A 2 8.18 6.24 6.62
N THR A 3 7.20 7.05 7.04
CA THR A 3 6.40 6.75 8.23
C THR A 3 5.33 5.72 7.89
N TYR A 4 4.64 5.94 6.76
CA TYR A 4 3.55 5.07 6.31
C TYR A 4 3.74 4.68 4.86
N LEU A 5 3.36 3.44 4.54
CA LEU A 5 3.22 3.00 3.16
C LEU A 5 1.77 2.57 2.97
N PHE A 6 1.09 3.18 2.00
CA PHE A 6 -0.26 2.75 1.62
C PHE A 6 -0.13 1.61 0.62
N ASP A 7 -0.85 0.51 0.84
CA ASP A 7 -1.03 -0.45 -0.23
C ASP A 7 -2.11 0.06 -1.19
N THR A 8 -2.35 -0.67 -2.24
CA THR A 8 -3.32 -0.26 -3.25
C THR A 8 -4.73 -0.16 -2.67
N SER A 9 -5.12 -1.05 -1.75
CA SER A 9 -6.45 -1.03 -1.14
C SER A 9 -6.67 0.21 -0.27
N ALA A 10 -5.64 0.66 0.45
CA ALA A 10 -5.71 1.89 1.23
C ALA A 10 -5.85 3.11 0.32
N TRP A 11 -5.07 3.15 -0.76
CA TRP A 11 -5.17 4.24 -1.74
C TRP A 11 -6.58 4.32 -2.33
N ILE A 12 -7.13 3.17 -2.74
CA ILE A 12 -8.50 3.09 -3.27
C ILE A 12 -9.53 3.54 -2.23
N ALA A 13 -9.35 3.15 -0.96
CA ALA A 13 -10.24 3.58 0.11
C ALA A 13 -10.26 5.11 0.24
N HIS A 14 -9.13 5.77 0.09
CA HIS A 14 -9.08 7.24 0.12
C HIS A 14 -9.74 7.85 -1.12
N ILE A 15 -9.47 7.29 -2.30
CA ILE A 15 -10.04 7.80 -3.55
C ILE A 15 -11.57 7.80 -3.50
N PHE A 16 -12.17 6.69 -3.06
CA PHE A 16 -13.62 6.49 -3.11
C PHE A 16 -14.31 6.71 -1.77
N LYS A 17 -13.60 7.26 -0.79
CA LYS A 17 -14.11 7.53 0.56
C LYS A 17 -14.76 6.29 1.18
N GLU A 18 -14.07 5.16 1.07
CA GLU A 18 -14.50 3.91 1.69
C GLU A 18 -14.15 3.90 3.19
N PRO A 19 -14.70 2.97 3.98
CA PRO A 19 -14.47 2.95 5.43
C PRO A 19 -12.98 3.06 5.80
N GLY A 20 -12.66 4.00 6.68
CA GLY A 20 -11.28 4.30 7.08
C GLY A 20 -10.64 5.47 6.33
N TRP A 21 -11.32 6.04 5.33
CA TRP A 21 -10.74 7.12 4.54
C TRP A 21 -10.42 8.39 5.35
N GLU A 22 -11.19 8.67 6.39
CA GLU A 22 -10.95 9.84 7.25
C GLU A 22 -9.65 9.69 8.02
N TYR A 23 -9.37 8.48 8.50
CA TYR A 23 -8.10 8.17 9.14
C TYR A 23 -6.93 8.39 8.17
N LEU A 24 -7.06 7.89 6.93
CA LEU A 24 -6.04 8.07 5.89
C LEU A 24 -5.85 9.54 5.56
N ASN A 25 -6.96 10.26 5.44
CA ASN A 25 -6.91 11.69 5.11
C ASN A 25 -6.17 12.48 6.19
N ALA A 26 -6.37 12.14 7.46
CA ALA A 26 -5.67 12.78 8.56
C ALA A 26 -4.16 12.52 8.53
N LEU A 27 -3.72 11.36 8.02
CA LEU A 27 -2.30 11.06 7.90
C LEU A 27 -1.58 12.01 6.96
N PHE A 28 -2.24 12.47 5.88
CA PHE A 28 -1.63 13.43 4.96
C PHE A 28 -1.33 14.77 5.62
N ASP A 29 -2.05 15.12 6.67
CA ASP A 29 -1.87 16.37 7.41
C ASP A 29 -1.02 16.22 8.68
N GLU A 30 -0.54 15.01 8.97
CA GLU A 30 0.24 14.74 10.17
C GLU A 30 1.64 15.31 10.05
N ASP A 31 1.98 16.27 10.93
CA ASP A 31 3.29 16.92 10.92
C ASP A 31 4.41 15.92 11.20
N GLY A 32 5.47 16.01 10.40
CA GLY A 32 6.65 15.17 10.58
C GLY A 32 6.52 13.76 10.03
N SER A 33 5.36 13.41 9.45
CA SER A 33 5.14 12.09 8.83
C SER A 33 5.36 12.14 7.34
N SER A 34 5.82 11.03 6.78
CA SER A 34 5.96 10.87 5.33
C SER A 34 5.18 9.64 4.88
N ILE A 35 4.52 9.77 3.73
CA ILE A 35 3.65 8.74 3.16
C ILE A 35 4.15 8.39 1.77
N GLY A 36 4.26 7.09 1.48
CA GLY A 36 4.61 6.64 0.15
C GLY A 36 3.73 5.49 -0.32
N ILE A 37 3.90 5.15 -1.57
CA ILE A 37 3.32 3.96 -2.20
C ILE A 37 4.42 3.22 -2.94
N SER A 38 4.19 1.92 -3.17
CA SER A 38 5.04 1.16 -4.07
C SER A 38 4.71 1.51 -5.52
N VAL A 39 5.71 1.50 -6.38
CA VAL A 39 5.51 1.69 -7.81
C VAL A 39 4.53 0.67 -8.39
N VAL A 40 4.44 -0.55 -7.83
CA VAL A 40 3.49 -1.56 -8.32
C VAL A 40 2.04 -1.15 -8.07
N SER A 41 1.79 -0.27 -7.10
CA SER A 41 0.43 0.22 -6.85
C SER A 41 -0.11 1.06 -8.01
N LEU A 42 0.77 1.64 -8.84
CA LEU A 42 0.31 2.38 -10.02
C LEU A 42 -0.41 1.44 -11.00
N THR A 43 0.19 0.29 -11.30
CA THR A 43 -0.43 -0.67 -12.21
C THR A 43 -1.65 -1.33 -11.60
N GLU A 44 -1.61 -1.61 -10.30
CA GLU A 44 -2.76 -2.18 -9.60
C GLU A 44 -3.94 -1.21 -9.57
N LEU A 45 -3.67 0.08 -9.34
CA LEU A 45 -4.74 1.09 -9.37
C LEU A 45 -5.42 1.10 -10.74
N GLN A 46 -4.65 1.13 -11.83
CA GLN A 46 -5.22 1.13 -13.18
C GLN A 46 -6.08 -0.11 -13.40
N SER A 47 -5.61 -1.29 -12.98
CA SER A 47 -6.37 -2.53 -13.12
C SER A 47 -7.68 -2.48 -12.35
N ARG A 48 -7.66 -1.94 -11.12
CA ARG A 48 -8.88 -1.83 -10.31
C ARG A 48 -9.84 -0.79 -10.87
N LEU A 49 -9.33 0.34 -11.35
CA LEU A 49 -10.18 1.35 -12.00
C LEU A 49 -10.90 0.78 -13.21
N LYS A 50 -10.18 0.03 -14.04
CA LYS A 50 -10.78 -0.62 -15.20
C LYS A 50 -11.88 -1.59 -14.77
N ALA A 51 -11.63 -2.42 -13.77
CA ALA A 51 -12.60 -3.38 -13.26
C ALA A 51 -13.86 -2.70 -12.69
N LEU A 52 -13.71 -1.49 -12.14
CA LEU A 52 -14.83 -0.73 -11.57
C LEU A 52 -15.54 0.18 -12.57
N GLY A 53 -15.12 0.16 -13.85
CA GLY A 53 -15.71 1.00 -14.88
C GLY A 53 -15.18 2.43 -14.91
N HIS A 54 -14.04 2.68 -14.29
CA HIS A 54 -13.39 4.00 -14.22
C HIS A 54 -12.08 4.06 -14.99
N ASP A 55 -11.99 3.34 -16.11
CA ASP A 55 -10.74 3.17 -16.87
C ASP A 55 -10.06 4.50 -17.23
N GLY A 56 -10.84 5.53 -17.59
CA GLY A 56 -10.30 6.82 -17.99
C GLY A 56 -9.88 7.74 -16.85
N GLN A 57 -9.92 7.30 -15.60
CA GLN A 57 -9.67 8.16 -14.44
C GLN A 57 -8.21 8.15 -13.97
N PHE A 58 -7.38 7.22 -14.47
CA PHE A 58 -6.05 7.02 -13.90
C PHE A 58 -5.18 8.26 -13.95
N GLU A 59 -5.06 8.91 -15.11
CA GLU A 59 -4.16 10.06 -15.28
C GLU A 59 -4.55 11.22 -14.37
N HIS A 60 -5.84 11.49 -14.25
CA HIS A 60 -6.34 12.53 -13.37
C HIS A 60 -6.03 12.24 -11.90
N LEU A 61 -6.27 10.99 -11.47
CA LEU A 61 -5.98 10.57 -10.09
C LEU A 61 -4.48 10.60 -9.81
N TYR A 62 -3.67 10.14 -10.76
CA TYR A 62 -2.23 10.16 -10.62
C TYR A 62 -1.71 11.59 -10.44
N GLU A 63 -2.15 12.53 -11.26
CA GLU A 63 -1.76 13.94 -11.15
C GLU A 63 -2.18 14.54 -9.81
N PHE A 64 -3.37 14.18 -9.33
CA PHE A 64 -3.87 14.69 -8.04
C PHE A 64 -3.06 14.13 -6.87
N TYR A 65 -2.81 12.83 -6.85
CA TYR A 65 -2.18 12.18 -5.71
C TYR A 65 -0.65 12.29 -5.70
N ARG A 66 -0.03 12.41 -6.87
CA ARG A 66 1.44 12.40 -6.94
C ARG A 66 2.10 13.41 -5.97
N PRO A 67 1.63 14.67 -5.90
CA PRO A 67 2.24 15.62 -4.95
C PRO A 67 1.88 15.35 -3.50
N LEU A 68 0.85 14.56 -3.22
CA LEU A 68 0.49 14.20 -1.84
C LEU A 68 1.37 13.09 -1.28
N PHE A 69 1.89 12.21 -2.12
CA PHE A 69 2.82 11.18 -1.69
C PHE A 69 4.24 11.72 -1.69
N ASP A 70 4.94 11.52 -0.58
CA ASP A 70 6.34 11.96 -0.46
C ASP A 70 7.26 11.15 -1.35
N ARG A 71 6.94 9.86 -1.56
CA ARG A 71 7.74 8.99 -2.42
C ARG A 71 6.89 7.94 -3.09
N ILE A 72 7.28 7.60 -4.32
CA ILE A 72 6.88 6.34 -4.98
C ILE A 72 8.13 5.45 -4.92
N VAL A 73 8.06 4.34 -4.19
CA VAL A 73 9.21 3.49 -3.94
C VAL A 73 9.36 2.46 -5.05
N LEU A 74 10.54 2.41 -5.64
CA LEU A 74 10.83 1.47 -6.72
C LEU A 74 11.02 0.05 -6.17
N VAL A 75 10.70 -0.94 -7.00
CA VAL A 75 10.98 -2.34 -6.70
C VAL A 75 12.36 -2.66 -7.26
N ASP A 76 13.33 -2.74 -6.37
CA ASP A 76 14.70 -3.10 -6.71
C ASP A 76 15.00 -4.54 -6.26
N GLU A 77 16.24 -4.97 -6.41
CA GLU A 77 16.64 -6.32 -6.02
C GLU A 77 16.44 -6.56 -4.52
N ASN A 78 16.72 -5.55 -3.68
CA ASN A 78 16.54 -5.70 -2.23
C ASN A 78 15.07 -5.95 -1.88
N VAL A 79 14.15 -5.25 -2.53
CA VAL A 79 12.72 -5.47 -2.34
C VAL A 79 12.35 -6.88 -2.76
N ALA A 80 12.83 -7.33 -3.92
CA ALA A 80 12.51 -8.67 -4.42
C ALA A 80 13.01 -9.76 -3.46
N LEU A 81 14.25 -9.62 -2.95
CA LEU A 81 14.81 -10.59 -2.01
C LEU A 81 14.06 -10.59 -0.68
N ARG A 82 13.68 -9.43 -0.17
CA ARG A 82 12.86 -9.35 1.04
C ARG A 82 11.49 -9.98 0.82
N ALA A 83 10.88 -9.79 -0.36
CA ALA A 83 9.60 -10.41 -0.68
C ALA A 83 9.67 -11.93 -0.64
N ILE A 84 10.76 -12.51 -1.17
CA ILE A 84 10.99 -13.95 -1.10
C ILE A 84 11.03 -14.42 0.36
N ALA A 85 11.78 -13.70 1.21
CA ALA A 85 11.87 -14.05 2.62
C ALA A 85 10.51 -14.01 3.32
N LEU A 86 9.72 -12.95 3.07
CA LEU A 86 8.40 -12.82 3.68
C LEU A 86 7.45 -13.92 3.20
N LYS A 87 7.50 -14.29 1.92
CA LYS A 87 6.67 -15.38 1.41
C LYS A 87 7.01 -16.71 2.08
N ARG A 88 8.29 -16.97 2.35
CA ARG A 88 8.71 -18.18 3.04
C ARG A 88 8.27 -18.22 4.50
N GLU A 89 8.22 -17.06 5.16
CA GLU A 89 7.86 -16.97 6.57
C GLU A 89 6.35 -16.83 6.81
N ALA A 90 5.58 -16.50 5.76
CA ALA A 90 4.14 -16.30 5.89
C ALA A 90 3.45 -17.60 6.31
N ILE A 91 2.49 -17.49 7.25
CA ILE A 91 1.76 -18.64 7.76
C ILE A 91 0.65 -19.11 6.82
N SER A 92 0.31 -18.30 5.83
CA SER A 92 -0.63 -18.65 4.78
C SER A 92 -0.20 -17.94 3.49
N ARG A 93 -0.96 -18.13 2.39
CA ARG A 93 -0.57 -17.59 1.10
C ARG A 93 -0.43 -16.06 1.13
N LEU A 94 0.71 -15.56 0.66
CA LEU A 94 0.97 -14.15 0.44
C LEU A 94 1.20 -13.96 -1.08
N PRO A 95 0.24 -13.37 -1.81
CA PRO A 95 0.37 -13.17 -3.26
C PRO A 95 1.57 -12.32 -3.63
N GLY A 96 2.06 -12.48 -4.87
CA GLY A 96 3.32 -11.87 -5.31
C GLY A 96 3.37 -10.35 -5.18
N PHE A 97 2.33 -9.63 -5.63
CA PHE A 97 2.32 -8.16 -5.50
C PHE A 97 2.19 -7.73 -4.05
N ASP A 98 1.39 -8.45 -3.25
CA ASP A 98 1.29 -8.17 -1.81
C ASP A 98 2.63 -8.38 -1.12
N ALA A 99 3.37 -9.41 -1.53
CA ALA A 99 4.71 -9.66 -0.98
C ALA A 99 5.67 -8.52 -1.31
N LEU A 100 5.62 -7.98 -2.53
CA LEU A 100 6.45 -6.84 -2.93
C LEU A 100 6.10 -5.57 -2.14
N ILE A 101 4.82 -5.34 -1.91
CA ILE A 101 4.36 -4.18 -1.13
C ILE A 101 4.77 -4.34 0.34
N ALA A 102 4.55 -5.52 0.91
CA ALA A 102 4.96 -5.80 2.29
C ALA A 102 6.49 -5.66 2.46
N ALA A 103 7.26 -6.16 1.50
CA ALA A 103 8.72 -6.04 1.51
C ALA A 103 9.16 -4.57 1.46
N THR A 104 8.48 -3.75 0.67
CA THR A 104 8.76 -2.32 0.59
C THR A 104 8.54 -1.65 1.95
N ALA A 105 7.40 -1.92 2.60
CA ALA A 105 7.12 -1.38 3.92
C ALA A 105 8.14 -1.84 4.95
N SER A 106 8.49 -3.13 4.93
CA SER A 106 9.46 -3.72 5.84
C SER A 106 10.84 -3.03 5.71
N LEU A 107 11.33 -2.85 4.49
CA LEU A 107 12.63 -2.21 4.24
C LEU A 107 12.62 -0.73 4.59
N GLN A 108 11.49 -0.05 4.43
CA GLN A 108 11.34 1.35 4.82
C GLN A 108 11.07 1.52 6.31
N GLU A 109 10.87 0.42 7.05
CA GLU A 109 10.45 0.45 8.45
C GLU A 109 9.18 1.28 8.63
N ALA A 110 8.33 1.27 7.61
CA ALA A 110 7.06 2.01 7.58
C ALA A 110 5.91 1.14 8.08
N VAL A 111 4.88 1.80 8.59
CA VAL A 111 3.62 1.10 8.90
C VAL A 111 2.86 0.92 7.58
N LEU A 112 2.58 -0.33 7.22
CA LEU A 112 1.77 -0.64 6.04
C LEU A 112 0.30 -0.46 6.40
N ILE A 113 -0.38 0.45 5.70
CA ILE A 113 -1.81 0.66 5.86
C ILE A 113 -2.52 -0.05 4.73
N HIS A 114 -3.47 -0.93 5.07
CA HIS A 114 -4.13 -1.79 4.08
C HIS A 114 -5.51 -2.22 4.53
N ARG A 115 -6.23 -2.89 3.64
CA ARG A 115 -7.51 -3.53 3.95
C ARG A 115 -7.53 -4.95 3.38
N ASP A 116 -6.38 -5.62 3.36
CA ASP A 116 -6.26 -6.95 2.78
C ASP A 116 -5.73 -7.92 3.84
N ALA A 117 -6.55 -8.92 4.18
CA ALA A 117 -6.19 -9.91 5.19
C ALA A 117 -4.94 -10.74 4.84
N HIS A 118 -4.53 -10.79 3.57
CA HIS A 118 -3.32 -11.50 3.18
C HIS A 118 -2.08 -11.03 3.96
N PHE A 119 -2.00 -9.73 4.27
CA PHE A 119 -0.85 -9.19 4.99
C PHE A 119 -0.75 -9.69 6.42
N GLN A 120 -1.85 -10.15 7.00
CA GLN A 120 -1.85 -10.70 8.36
C GLN A 120 -1.13 -12.04 8.44
N SER A 121 -0.83 -12.67 7.30
CA SER A 121 -0.02 -13.88 7.25
C SER A 121 1.45 -13.64 7.52
N VAL A 122 1.90 -12.38 7.46
CA VAL A 122 3.29 -12.01 7.72
C VAL A 122 3.51 -11.92 9.23
N PRO A 123 4.58 -12.55 9.77
CA PRO A 123 4.87 -12.46 11.21
C PRO A 123 5.00 -11.01 11.69
N THR A 124 4.51 -10.74 12.89
CA THR A 124 4.41 -9.37 13.43
C THR A 124 5.77 -8.69 13.65
N ASP A 125 6.83 -9.47 13.82
CA ASP A 125 8.18 -8.92 13.97
C ASP A 125 8.83 -8.55 12.63
N ARG A 126 8.18 -8.87 11.52
CA ARG A 126 8.69 -8.57 10.17
C ARG A 126 8.02 -7.37 9.52
N LEU A 127 6.83 -7.02 9.95
CA LEU A 127 6.02 -6.00 9.29
C LEU A 127 5.15 -5.28 10.31
N LYS A 128 5.31 -3.95 10.38
CA LYS A 128 4.37 -3.10 11.11
C LYS A 128 3.18 -2.84 10.18
N GLN A 129 1.97 -3.09 10.64
CA GLN A 129 0.80 -2.94 9.76
C GLN A 129 -0.44 -2.49 10.54
N LYS A 130 -1.32 -1.81 9.83
CA LYS A 130 -2.64 -1.42 10.33
C LYS A 130 -3.67 -1.75 9.27
N MET A 131 -4.66 -2.56 9.62
CA MET A 131 -5.74 -2.92 8.71
C MET A 131 -6.92 -1.96 8.89
N LEU A 132 -7.40 -1.42 7.78
CA LEU A 132 -8.58 -0.58 7.74
C LEU A 132 -9.85 -1.42 7.93
N PRO A 133 -10.98 -0.79 8.33
CA PRO A 133 -12.25 -1.50 8.41
C PRO A 133 -12.65 -2.11 7.07
N SER A 134 -13.39 -3.22 7.14
CA SER A 134 -13.94 -3.88 5.94
C SER A 134 -14.90 -2.95 5.19
N ASN A 135 -14.91 -3.07 3.86
CA ASN A 135 -15.81 -2.30 2.99
C ASN A 135 -17.13 -3.06 2.76
N ASN A 136 -17.70 -3.62 3.80
CA ASN A 136 -18.98 -4.34 3.72
C ASN A 136 -20.11 -3.47 4.23
#